data_ae6454d342d2267ecedb7e85a254b095
#
_entry.id   ae6454d342d2267ecedb7e85a254b095
#
_cell.length_a   1.000
_cell.length_b   1.000
_cell.length_c   1.000
_cell.angle_alpha   90.00
_cell.angle_beta   90.00
_cell.angle_gamma   90.00
#
_symmetry.space_group_name_H-M   'P 1'
#
loop_
_entity.id
_entity.type
_entity.pdbx_description
1 polymer ?
#
loop_
_entity_poly.entity_id
_entity_poly.type
_entity_poly.pdbx_seq_one_letter_code
_entity_poly.pdbx_strand_id
1 'polypeptide(L)'
;GSRRRESAAAGESVTPAQSLAAWNAFAQQYFPALADRPAVVHGGGVLLPAAFPQTGLHVLRAGVFVGSVQKGRFVPEHHLFTAFGAQCTNREELALADPRVVEYLSGREIAAATAVDGWCCVTVDGFPLGGGKVSAGRVKNHYPKALRLL
;
A
#
# COMPACT_ATOMS: atom_id res chain seq x y z
N GLY A 1 -15.56 13.33 -27.13
CA GLY A 1 -16.83 13.33 -26.48
C GLY A 1 -17.06 12.17 -25.55
N SER A 2 -18.33 11.86 -25.33
CA SER A 2 -18.69 10.80 -24.39
C SER A 2 -18.19 9.43 -24.85
N ARG A 3 -18.20 9.20 -26.16
CA ARG A 3 -17.72 7.93 -26.70
C ARG A 3 -16.26 7.68 -26.34
N ARG A 4 -15.44 8.71 -26.41
CA ARG A 4 -14.03 8.58 -26.07
C ARG A 4 -13.86 8.27 -24.58
N ARG A 5 -14.66 8.88 -23.73
CA ARG A 5 -14.61 8.60 -22.31
C ARG A 5 -15.05 7.19 -21.97
N GLU A 6 -16.06 6.70 -22.64
CA GLU A 6 -16.51 5.33 -22.47
C GLU A 6 -15.40 4.35 -22.88
N SER A 7 -14.75 4.63 -23.96
CA SER A 7 -13.66 3.78 -24.44
C SER A 7 -12.51 3.75 -23.43
N ALA A 8 -12.14 4.90 -22.86
CA ALA A 8 -11.11 4.98 -21.87
C ALA A 8 -11.50 4.22 -20.60
N ALA A 9 -12.74 4.36 -20.16
CA ALA A 9 -13.23 3.65 -18.98
C ALA A 9 -13.20 2.14 -19.21
N ALA A 10 -13.63 1.68 -20.37
CA ALA A 10 -13.59 0.27 -20.72
C ALA A 10 -12.13 -0.24 -20.75
N GLY A 11 -11.20 0.57 -21.26
CA GLY A 11 -9.79 0.20 -21.31
C GLY A 11 -9.13 0.13 -19.95
N GLU A 12 -9.73 0.77 -18.95
CA GLU A 12 -9.21 0.73 -17.57
C GLU A 12 -9.81 -0.39 -16.75
N SER A 13 -10.77 -1.12 -17.31
CA SER A 13 -11.42 -2.21 -16.61
C SER A 13 -10.41 -3.33 -16.35
N VAL A 14 -10.38 -3.77 -15.09
CA VAL A 14 -9.43 -4.78 -14.64
C VAL A 14 -10.21 -5.99 -14.11
N THR A 15 -9.85 -7.16 -14.59
CA THR A 15 -10.48 -8.40 -14.10
C THR A 15 -9.97 -8.75 -12.71
N PRO A 16 -10.74 -9.52 -11.93
CA PRO A 16 -10.24 -10.02 -10.64
C PRO A 16 -8.93 -10.79 -10.76
N ALA A 17 -8.76 -11.59 -11.80
CA ALA A 17 -7.52 -12.32 -12.02
C ALA A 17 -6.34 -11.37 -12.24
N GLN A 18 -6.53 -10.30 -12.97
CA GLN A 18 -5.49 -9.28 -13.18
C GLN A 18 -5.14 -8.57 -11.87
N SER A 19 -6.13 -8.27 -11.05
CA SER A 19 -5.90 -7.65 -9.74
C SER A 19 -5.09 -8.56 -8.83
N LEU A 20 -5.42 -9.84 -8.79
CA LEU A 20 -4.68 -10.80 -7.97
C LEU A 20 -3.25 -11.01 -8.47
N ALA A 21 -3.06 -11.05 -9.79
CA ALA A 21 -1.72 -11.17 -10.37
C ALA A 21 -0.87 -9.94 -10.02
N ALA A 22 -1.43 -8.75 -10.09
CA ALA A 22 -0.73 -7.52 -9.75
C ALA A 22 -0.37 -7.50 -8.26
N TRP A 23 -1.29 -7.91 -7.39
CA TRP A 23 -1.02 -8.02 -5.96
C TRP A 23 0.10 -9.03 -5.69
N ASN A 24 0.03 -10.20 -6.31
CA ASN A 24 1.05 -11.23 -6.09
C ASN A 24 2.45 -10.74 -6.48
N ALA A 25 2.58 -10.08 -7.62
CA ALA A 25 3.87 -9.54 -8.05
C ALA A 25 4.38 -8.48 -7.08
N PHE A 26 3.49 -7.59 -6.63
CA PHE A 26 3.82 -6.57 -5.65
C PHE A 26 4.24 -7.19 -4.31
N ALA A 27 3.47 -8.17 -3.83
CA ALA A 27 3.73 -8.81 -2.54
C ALA A 27 5.05 -9.58 -2.56
N GLN A 28 5.37 -10.28 -3.64
CA GLN A 28 6.63 -10.99 -3.75
C GLN A 28 7.84 -10.04 -3.62
N GLN A 29 7.70 -8.83 -4.09
CA GLN A 29 8.76 -7.83 -4.01
C GLN A 29 8.83 -7.15 -2.64
N TYR A 30 7.70 -6.72 -2.11
CA TYR A 30 7.66 -5.84 -0.93
C TYR A 30 7.17 -6.50 0.35
N PHE A 31 6.35 -7.54 0.25
CA PHE A 31 5.76 -8.22 1.40
C PHE A 31 5.75 -9.73 1.16
N PRO A 32 6.92 -10.35 1.00
CA PRO A 32 6.95 -11.77 0.65
C PRO A 32 6.26 -12.66 1.67
N ALA A 33 6.21 -12.27 2.93
CA ALA A 33 5.49 -13.02 3.95
C ALA A 33 3.99 -13.07 3.71
N LEU A 34 3.44 -12.16 2.89
CA LEU A 34 2.02 -12.12 2.56
C LEU A 34 1.70 -12.78 1.23
N ALA A 35 2.70 -13.11 0.42
CA ALA A 35 2.47 -13.55 -0.97
C ALA A 35 1.69 -14.86 -1.05
N ASP A 36 1.80 -15.73 -0.04
CA ASP A 36 1.10 -17.01 -0.03
C ASP A 36 -0.23 -16.97 0.71
N ARG A 37 -0.60 -15.82 1.28
CA ARG A 37 -1.87 -15.72 2.00
C ARG A 37 -3.03 -15.62 1.02
N PRO A 38 -4.19 -16.19 1.38
CA PRO A 38 -5.39 -16.03 0.55
C PRO A 38 -5.71 -14.56 0.35
N ALA A 39 -6.12 -14.21 -0.86
CA ALA A 39 -6.52 -12.86 -1.21
C ALA A 39 -7.79 -12.91 -2.02
N VAL A 40 -8.68 -11.97 -1.80
CA VAL A 40 -9.94 -11.87 -2.56
C VAL A 40 -10.07 -10.47 -3.15
N VAL A 41 -10.77 -10.39 -4.28
CA VAL A 41 -11.07 -9.12 -4.93
C VAL A 41 -12.51 -8.73 -4.60
N HIS A 42 -12.67 -7.52 -4.09
CA HIS A 42 -13.98 -7.01 -3.73
C HIS A 42 -14.03 -5.52 -4.07
N GLY A 43 -15.03 -5.13 -4.86
CA GLY A 43 -15.19 -3.72 -5.23
C GLY A 43 -14.00 -3.11 -5.93
N GLY A 44 -13.25 -3.90 -6.69
CA GLY A 44 -12.05 -3.44 -7.39
C GLY A 44 -10.80 -3.44 -6.53
N GLY A 45 -10.91 -3.76 -5.25
CA GLY A 45 -9.75 -3.82 -4.37
C GLY A 45 -9.37 -5.23 -4.00
N VAL A 46 -8.13 -5.39 -3.53
CA VAL A 46 -7.62 -6.67 -3.05
C VAL A 46 -7.63 -6.66 -1.53
N LEU A 47 -8.24 -7.69 -0.95
CA LEU A 47 -8.32 -7.86 0.50
C LEU A 47 -7.62 -9.14 0.92
N LEU A 48 -6.93 -9.06 2.05
CA LEU A 48 -6.43 -10.24 2.74
C LEU A 48 -7.38 -10.54 3.88
N PRO A 49 -8.10 -11.68 3.84
CA PRO A 49 -9.01 -12.04 4.94
C PRO A 49 -8.26 -12.23 6.26
N ALA A 50 -8.97 -12.09 7.36
CA ALA A 50 -8.40 -12.36 8.67
C ALA A 50 -7.88 -13.79 8.75
N ALA A 51 -6.79 -13.99 9.50
CA ALA A 51 -6.10 -15.27 9.57
C ALA A 51 -6.80 -16.29 10.46
N PHE A 52 -7.73 -15.87 11.30
CA PHE A 52 -8.42 -16.78 12.22
C PHE A 52 -9.78 -17.20 11.66
N PRO A 53 -10.29 -18.39 12.04
CA PRO A 53 -11.54 -18.89 11.48
C PRO A 53 -12.72 -18.00 11.90
N GLN A 54 -13.54 -17.65 10.91
CA GLN A 54 -14.72 -16.83 11.07
C GLN A 54 -15.80 -17.38 10.15
N THR A 55 -17.05 -17.03 10.41
CA THR A 55 -18.09 -17.30 9.44
C THR A 55 -17.82 -16.45 8.18
N GLY A 56 -18.30 -16.93 7.03
CA GLY A 56 -17.98 -16.30 5.75
C GLY A 56 -18.23 -14.80 5.69
N LEU A 57 -19.32 -14.33 6.29
CA LEU A 57 -19.64 -12.90 6.30
C LEU A 57 -18.65 -12.09 7.11
N HIS A 58 -18.12 -12.65 8.17
CA HIS A 58 -17.18 -11.94 9.04
C HIS A 58 -15.78 -11.89 8.46
N VAL A 59 -15.39 -12.90 7.66
CA VAL A 59 -14.08 -12.93 7.03
C VAL A 59 -13.83 -11.69 6.18
N LEU A 60 -14.79 -11.31 5.35
CA LEU A 60 -14.62 -10.13 4.48
C LEU A 60 -14.52 -8.84 5.29
N ARG A 61 -15.24 -8.74 6.39
CA ARG A 61 -15.20 -7.55 7.23
C ARG A 61 -13.93 -7.44 8.04
N ALA A 62 -13.35 -8.58 8.39
CA ALA A 62 -12.14 -8.63 9.19
C ALA A 62 -10.87 -8.55 8.33
N GLY A 63 -10.99 -8.46 7.02
CA GLY A 63 -9.87 -8.42 6.11
C GLY A 63 -9.18 -7.06 6.07
N VAL A 64 -7.96 -7.05 5.55
CA VAL A 64 -7.20 -5.83 5.31
C VAL A 64 -7.23 -5.53 3.83
N PHE A 65 -7.69 -4.33 3.48
CA PHE A 65 -7.66 -3.83 2.11
C PHE A 65 -6.22 -3.40 1.81
N VAL A 66 -5.56 -4.14 0.91
CA VAL A 66 -4.14 -3.91 0.65
C VAL A 66 -3.85 -3.04 -0.57
N GLY A 67 -4.82 -2.86 -1.46
CA GLY A 67 -4.64 -1.99 -2.60
C GLY A 67 -5.48 -2.38 -3.80
N SER A 68 -5.24 -1.71 -4.92
CA SER A 68 -5.98 -1.93 -6.16
C SER A 68 -5.11 -1.61 -7.35
N VAL A 69 -5.52 -2.08 -8.52
CA VAL A 69 -4.85 -1.72 -9.77
C VAL A 69 -5.40 -0.38 -10.26
N GLN A 70 -4.51 0.57 -10.47
CA GLN A 70 -4.84 1.89 -11.00
C GLN A 70 -3.88 2.20 -12.13
N LYS A 71 -4.43 2.55 -13.29
CA LYS A 71 -3.63 2.87 -14.48
C LYS A 71 -2.61 1.78 -14.79
N GLY A 72 -3.04 0.52 -14.69
CA GLY A 72 -2.21 -0.64 -15.01
C GLY A 72 -1.19 -1.02 -13.96
N ARG A 73 -1.17 -0.37 -12.81
CA ARG A 73 -0.20 -0.64 -11.74
C ARG A 73 -0.89 -0.90 -10.43
N PHE A 74 -0.30 -1.79 -9.62
CA PHE A 74 -0.81 -2.00 -8.26
C PHE A 74 -0.44 -0.81 -7.39
N VAL A 75 -1.44 -0.20 -6.76
CA VAL A 75 -1.26 0.91 -5.83
C VAL A 75 -1.62 0.41 -4.44
N PRO A 76 -0.64 0.35 -3.52
CA PRO A 76 -0.90 -0.13 -2.17
C PRO A 76 -1.68 0.89 -1.34
N GLU A 77 -2.47 0.38 -0.40
CA GLU A 77 -3.27 1.20 0.51
C GLU A 77 -2.55 1.41 1.84
N HIS A 78 -2.93 2.47 2.52
CA HIS A 78 -2.36 2.82 3.82
C HIS A 78 -2.44 1.67 4.83
N HIS A 79 -3.57 0.94 4.84
CA HIS A 79 -3.77 -0.16 5.78
C HIS A 79 -2.78 -1.31 5.59
N LEU A 80 -2.28 -1.52 4.37
CA LEU A 80 -1.23 -2.50 4.15
C LEU A 80 0.01 -2.15 4.97
N PHE A 81 0.40 -0.88 4.92
CA PHE A 81 1.61 -0.44 5.62
C PHE A 81 1.42 -0.43 7.13
N THR A 82 0.27 0.02 7.63
CA THR A 82 0.06 0.06 9.08
C THR A 82 -0.09 -1.33 9.67
N ALA A 83 -0.72 -2.26 8.96
CA ALA A 83 -0.91 -3.62 9.46
C ALA A 83 0.33 -4.49 9.34
N PHE A 84 1.09 -4.35 8.24
CA PHE A 84 2.16 -5.28 7.90
C PHE A 84 3.48 -4.58 7.57
N GLY A 85 3.58 -3.28 7.80
CA GLY A 85 4.73 -2.49 7.37
C GLY A 85 6.07 -2.93 7.96
N ALA A 86 6.05 -3.52 9.16
CA ALA A 86 7.27 -4.05 9.76
C ALA A 86 7.87 -5.19 8.92
N GLN A 87 7.05 -5.85 8.07
CA GLN A 87 7.47 -6.93 7.20
C GLN A 87 7.85 -6.46 5.79
N CYS A 88 7.71 -5.17 5.51
CA CYS A 88 8.06 -4.62 4.20
C CYS A 88 9.57 -4.74 3.97
N THR A 89 9.97 -5.19 2.78
CA THR A 89 11.37 -5.39 2.45
C THR A 89 12.12 -4.07 2.27
N ASN A 90 11.40 -3.00 1.98
CA ASN A 90 11.98 -1.68 1.73
C ASN A 90 11.41 -0.71 2.77
N ARG A 91 12.26 -0.25 3.69
CA ARG A 91 11.83 0.60 4.80
C ARG A 91 12.73 1.81 4.94
N GLU A 92 12.10 2.94 5.24
CA GLU A 92 12.80 4.12 5.73
C GLU A 92 12.59 4.17 7.24
N GLU A 93 13.58 3.69 7.98
CA GLU A 93 13.52 3.59 9.43
C GLU A 93 13.97 4.90 10.05
N LEU A 94 13.10 5.55 10.83
CA LEU A 94 13.39 6.81 11.51
C LEU A 94 13.52 6.60 13.01
N ALA A 95 14.40 7.36 13.64
CA ALA A 95 14.39 7.46 15.10
C ALA A 95 13.25 8.41 15.51
N LEU A 96 12.72 8.24 16.71
CA LEU A 96 11.61 9.07 17.16
C LEU A 96 11.96 10.56 17.16
N ALA A 97 13.20 10.91 17.48
CA ALA A 97 13.66 12.29 17.53
C ALA A 97 14.01 12.88 16.15
N ASP A 98 13.95 12.08 15.10
CA ASP A 98 14.27 12.54 13.75
C ASP A 98 13.18 13.54 13.30
N PRO A 99 13.56 14.76 12.85
CA PRO A 99 12.58 15.74 12.41
C PRO A 99 11.75 15.28 11.22
N ARG A 100 12.23 14.28 10.45
CA ARG A 100 11.47 13.74 9.33
C ARG A 100 10.18 13.04 9.78
N VAL A 101 10.07 12.63 11.05
CA VAL A 101 8.82 12.04 11.57
C VAL A 101 7.67 13.03 11.44
N VAL A 102 7.84 14.25 11.96
CA VAL A 102 6.80 15.27 11.87
C VAL A 102 6.57 15.68 10.43
N GLU A 103 7.62 15.80 9.63
CA GLU A 103 7.49 16.13 8.21
C GLU A 103 6.65 15.10 7.48
N TYR A 104 6.93 13.81 7.69
CA TYR A 104 6.15 12.74 7.06
C TYR A 104 4.68 12.77 7.50
N LEU A 105 4.42 12.89 8.79
CA LEU A 105 3.05 12.94 9.31
C LEU A 105 2.30 14.18 8.85
N SER A 106 3.01 15.21 8.43
CA SER A 106 2.41 16.43 7.86
C SER A 106 2.16 16.31 6.36
N GLY A 107 2.51 15.19 5.77
CA GLY A 107 2.29 14.95 4.34
C GLY A 107 3.42 15.40 3.44
N ARG A 108 4.56 15.80 4.01
CA ARG A 108 5.69 16.30 3.23
C ARG A 108 6.55 15.17 2.69
N GLU A 109 7.25 15.48 1.62
CA GLU A 109 8.29 14.63 1.09
C GLU A 109 9.48 14.64 2.04
N ILE A 110 10.12 13.50 2.23
CA ILE A 110 11.30 13.40 3.10
C ILE A 110 12.46 12.79 2.35
N ALA A 111 13.67 13.05 2.82
CA ALA A 111 14.86 12.42 2.25
C ALA A 111 14.88 10.93 2.59
N ALA A 112 15.29 10.10 1.64
CA ALA A 112 15.50 8.68 1.87
C ALA A 112 16.95 8.45 2.26
N ALA A 113 17.16 7.75 3.36
CA ALA A 113 18.51 7.37 3.81
C ALA A 113 18.73 5.87 3.68
N THR A 114 17.75 5.06 3.97
CA THR A 114 17.86 3.59 3.93
C THR A 114 17.00 2.94 2.86
N ALA A 115 15.84 3.51 2.56
CA ALA A 115 14.95 2.97 1.53
C ALA A 115 15.54 3.17 0.14
N VAL A 116 15.30 2.20 -0.73
CA VAL A 116 15.71 2.25 -2.14
C VAL A 116 14.53 2.57 -3.02
N ASP A 117 14.77 2.87 -4.29
CA ASP A 117 13.72 3.24 -5.23
C ASP A 117 12.58 2.20 -5.25
N GLY A 118 11.37 2.69 -5.30
CA GLY A 118 10.16 1.90 -5.28
C GLY A 118 9.30 2.20 -4.05
N TRP A 119 8.30 1.35 -3.80
CA TRP A 119 7.45 1.50 -2.64
C TRP A 119 8.24 1.19 -1.37
N CYS A 120 7.94 1.89 -0.29
CA CYS A 120 8.57 1.65 1.00
C CYS A 120 7.57 1.89 2.13
N CYS A 121 7.89 1.34 3.29
CA CYS A 121 7.19 1.68 4.54
C CYS A 121 8.06 2.63 5.33
N VAL A 122 7.48 3.72 5.79
CA VAL A 122 8.15 4.63 6.72
C VAL A 122 7.86 4.15 8.13
N THR A 123 8.92 3.86 8.89
CA THR A 123 8.81 3.31 10.24
C THR A 123 9.50 4.23 11.24
N VAL A 124 9.04 4.19 12.48
CA VAL A 124 9.66 4.90 13.61
C VAL A 124 9.94 3.88 14.70
N ASP A 125 11.22 3.68 15.01
CA ASP A 125 11.64 2.68 15.99
C ASP A 125 10.95 1.33 15.74
N GLY A 126 10.88 0.93 14.47
CA GLY A 126 10.24 -0.31 14.04
C GLY A 126 8.73 -0.25 13.88
N PHE A 127 8.09 0.83 14.31
CA PHE A 127 6.64 0.97 14.23
C PHE A 127 6.23 1.60 12.89
N PRO A 128 5.35 0.94 12.11
CA PRO A 128 4.99 1.46 10.80
C PRO A 128 4.07 2.67 10.89
N LEU A 129 4.44 3.76 10.21
CA LEU A 129 3.63 4.96 10.11
C LEU A 129 2.75 4.94 8.86
N GLY A 130 3.30 4.52 7.74
CA GLY A 130 2.58 4.53 6.47
C GLY A 130 3.53 4.28 5.31
N GLY A 131 3.03 4.48 4.10
CA GLY A 131 3.79 4.21 2.89
C GLY A 131 4.34 5.44 2.21
N GLY A 132 5.20 5.19 1.26
CA GLY A 132 5.75 6.19 0.38
C GLY A 132 6.37 5.55 -0.84
N LYS A 133 6.70 6.37 -1.83
CA LYS A 133 7.37 5.89 -3.02
C LYS A 133 8.68 6.64 -3.20
N VAL A 134 9.78 5.89 -3.23
CA VAL A 134 11.11 6.47 -3.30
C VAL A 134 11.53 6.66 -4.74
N SER A 135 12.02 7.84 -5.05
CA SER A 135 12.60 8.16 -6.34
C SER A 135 13.64 9.26 -6.13
N ALA A 136 14.81 9.08 -6.73
CA ALA A 136 15.90 10.08 -6.69
C ALA A 136 16.26 10.50 -5.26
N GLY A 137 16.29 9.57 -4.33
CA GLY A 137 16.66 9.84 -2.95
C GLY A 137 15.61 10.54 -2.10
N ARG A 138 14.37 10.62 -2.60
CA ARG A 138 13.26 11.28 -1.91
C ARG A 138 12.11 10.31 -1.76
N VAL A 139 11.45 10.34 -0.61
CA VAL A 139 10.25 9.55 -0.35
C VAL A 139 9.04 10.43 -0.63
N LYS A 140 8.32 10.13 -1.70
CA LYS A 140 7.06 10.77 -1.99
C LYS A 140 6.01 10.26 -1.01
N ASN A 141 5.34 11.18 -0.34
CA ASN A 141 4.46 10.88 0.78
C ASN A 141 3.13 10.27 0.33
N HIS A 142 2.76 9.13 0.92
CA HIS A 142 1.46 8.49 0.70
C HIS A 142 0.64 8.39 1.99
N TYR A 143 1.01 9.17 3.00
CA TYR A 143 0.23 9.25 4.23
C TYR A 143 -1.12 9.90 3.93
N PRO A 144 -2.24 9.34 4.41
CA PRO A 144 -3.57 9.86 4.06
C PRO A 144 -3.76 11.32 4.48
N LYS A 145 -4.33 12.11 3.56
CA LYS A 145 -4.55 13.53 3.82
C LYS A 145 -5.36 13.78 5.08
N ALA A 146 -6.36 12.95 5.33
CA ALA A 146 -7.25 13.11 6.48
C ALA A 146 -6.52 12.92 7.83
N LEU A 147 -5.37 12.28 7.84
CA LEU A 147 -4.62 11.98 9.06
C LEU A 147 -3.44 12.93 9.29
N ARG A 148 -3.15 13.81 8.35
CA ARG A 148 -1.95 14.66 8.41
C ARG A 148 -2.01 15.69 9.52
N LEU A 149 -0.85 15.94 10.10
CA LEU A 149 -0.67 17.05 11.02
C LEU A 149 -0.73 18.38 10.26
N LEU A 150 -1.26 19.39 10.87
CA LEU A 150 -1.37 20.71 10.24
C LEU A 150 -0.12 21.56 10.48
#